data_32d4a71e5cc540aca45a7da8ca357a53
#
_entry.id   32d4a71e5cc540aca45a7da8ca357a53
#
_cell.length_a   1.000
_cell.length_b   1.000
_cell.length_c   1.000
_cell.angle_alpha   90.00
_cell.angle_beta   90.00
_cell.angle_gamma   90.00
#
_symmetry.space_group_name_H-M   'P 1'
#
loop_
_entity.id
_entity.type
_entity.pdbx_description
1 polymer ?
#
loop_
_entity_poly.entity_id
_entity_poly.type
_entity_poly.pdbx_seq_one_letter_code
_entity_poly.pdbx_strand_id
1 'polypeptide(L)'
;KLADLSGGWLRKAALARALVCNPDVLLLDEPTNHLDVDAIEWLENFLLEFSGSIVFISHDRSFIRKMATRIVDLDRGKLVSYPGNYDLYLTTKEENLRVEALQNELFDKRLAQEEVWIRQGIKARRTRNEGRVRALKALREESKARRSQQGKVSMATQDASRSGKDVFEIEHLSVKFGDNAPIINDFSALVMRGDRIGLVGDNGVGKTTLIKAILGQLEHGGTVKTGTQLEVAYFDQHRIQLDLDATVQDNVADGKQEITQNGQTRHVLSYLQDFLF
;
A
#
# COMPACT_ATOMS: atom_id res chain seq x y z
N LYS A 1 27.38 14.98 11.40
CA LYS A 1 26.38 14.91 12.50
C LYS A 1 25.21 14.02 12.05
N LEU A 2 24.40 13.46 12.98
CA LEU A 2 23.25 12.63 12.61
C LEU A 2 22.25 13.38 11.71
N ALA A 3 22.11 14.68 11.89
CA ALA A 3 21.23 15.54 11.08
C ALA A 3 21.64 15.64 9.60
N ASP A 4 22.90 15.34 9.29
CA ASP A 4 23.46 15.46 7.93
C ASP A 4 23.39 14.11 7.17
N LEU A 5 22.87 13.05 7.81
CA LEU A 5 22.82 11.72 7.24
C LEU A 5 21.52 11.50 6.44
N SER A 6 21.62 10.73 5.35
CA SER A 6 20.45 10.24 4.63
C SER A 6 19.62 9.29 5.50
N GLY A 7 18.33 9.11 5.14
CA GLY A 7 17.42 8.23 5.89
C GLY A 7 17.95 6.78 6.06
N GLY A 8 18.64 6.25 5.03
CA GLY A 8 19.29 4.94 5.11
C GLY A 8 20.42 4.88 6.14
N TRP A 9 21.27 5.90 6.19
CA TRP A 9 22.35 5.99 7.20
C TRP A 9 21.82 6.19 8.61
N LEU A 10 20.73 6.95 8.77
CA LEU A 10 20.07 7.09 10.09
C LEU A 10 19.53 5.74 10.59
N ARG A 11 18.97 4.92 9.71
CA ARG A 11 18.51 3.57 10.07
C ARG A 11 19.66 2.63 10.42
N LYS A 12 20.74 2.65 9.64
CA LYS A 12 21.97 1.90 9.99
C LYS A 12 22.49 2.30 11.37
N ALA A 13 22.50 3.59 11.69
CA ALA A 13 22.90 4.10 12.99
C ALA A 13 21.95 3.67 14.13
N ALA A 14 20.62 3.67 13.87
CA ALA A 14 19.62 3.21 14.83
C ALA A 14 19.76 1.70 15.11
N LEU A 15 19.97 0.90 14.07
CA LEU A 15 20.21 -0.53 14.19
C LEU A 15 21.51 -0.81 14.95
N ALA A 16 22.59 -0.13 14.61
CA ALA A 16 23.87 -0.25 15.35
C ALA A 16 23.69 0.07 16.82
N ARG A 17 22.91 1.10 17.16
CA ARG A 17 22.57 1.45 18.55
C ARG A 17 21.81 0.33 19.27
N ALA A 18 20.84 -0.29 18.59
CA ALA A 18 20.06 -1.39 19.17
C ALA A 18 20.91 -2.64 19.44
N LEU A 19 21.96 -2.84 18.64
CA LEU A 19 22.81 -4.02 18.69
C LEU A 19 24.01 -3.91 19.65
N VAL A 20 24.37 -2.71 20.06
CA VAL A 20 25.50 -2.48 20.98
C VAL A 20 25.36 -3.29 22.27
N CYS A 21 24.14 -3.53 22.75
CA CYS A 21 23.86 -4.29 23.97
C CYS A 21 23.80 -5.80 23.75
N ASN A 22 24.09 -6.30 22.56
CA ASN A 22 23.97 -7.71 22.18
C ASN A 22 22.66 -8.35 22.67
N PRO A 23 21.50 -7.92 22.14
CA PRO A 23 20.21 -8.33 22.66
C PRO A 23 19.89 -9.79 22.32
N ASP A 24 19.19 -10.49 23.18
CA ASP A 24 18.66 -11.84 22.92
C ASP A 24 17.49 -11.83 21.93
N VAL A 25 16.76 -10.72 21.85
CA VAL A 25 15.60 -10.54 20.96
C VAL A 25 15.69 -9.20 20.26
N LEU A 26 15.56 -9.21 18.94
CA LEU A 26 15.52 -8.02 18.11
C LEU A 26 14.11 -7.80 17.56
N LEU A 27 13.53 -6.64 17.83
CA LEU A 27 12.22 -6.24 17.33
C LEU A 27 12.39 -5.18 16.23
N LEU A 28 11.89 -5.47 15.03
CA LEU A 28 12.04 -4.62 13.86
C LEU A 28 10.67 -4.26 13.28
N ASP A 29 10.40 -2.97 13.15
CA ASP A 29 9.19 -2.44 12.51
C ASP A 29 9.56 -1.83 11.16
N GLU A 30 9.08 -2.46 10.08
CA GLU A 30 9.33 -2.10 8.68
C GLU A 30 10.82 -1.77 8.40
N PRO A 31 11.74 -2.71 8.64
CA PRO A 31 13.18 -2.43 8.60
C PRO A 31 13.70 -2.13 7.20
N THR A 32 13.01 -2.57 6.14
CA THR A 32 13.39 -2.34 4.74
C THR A 32 12.90 -1.01 4.18
N ASN A 33 11.96 -0.33 4.83
CA ASN A 33 11.41 0.93 4.35
C ASN A 33 12.49 2.01 4.24
N HIS A 34 12.50 2.73 3.12
CA HIS A 34 13.44 3.81 2.82
C HIS A 34 14.92 3.39 2.71
N LEU A 35 15.22 2.10 2.68
CA LEU A 35 16.55 1.59 2.36
C LEU A 35 16.70 1.44 0.84
N ASP A 36 17.93 1.63 0.35
CA ASP A 36 18.33 1.24 -0.99
C ASP A 36 18.60 -0.28 -1.06
N VAL A 37 18.78 -0.80 -2.25
CA VAL A 37 18.97 -2.24 -2.49
C VAL A 37 20.18 -2.77 -1.74
N ASP A 38 21.29 -2.03 -1.77
CA ASP A 38 22.54 -2.44 -1.10
C ASP A 38 22.39 -2.46 0.42
N ALA A 39 21.63 -1.50 0.98
CA ALA A 39 21.37 -1.46 2.40
C ALA A 39 20.40 -2.58 2.85
N ILE A 40 19.44 -2.97 1.99
CA ILE A 40 18.57 -4.12 2.26
C ILE A 40 19.39 -5.41 2.25
N GLU A 41 20.25 -5.61 1.25
CA GLU A 41 21.10 -6.80 1.15
C GLU A 41 22.07 -6.89 2.35
N TRP A 42 22.67 -5.77 2.73
CA TRP A 42 23.49 -5.71 3.94
C TRP A 42 22.69 -6.10 5.20
N LEU A 43 21.47 -5.53 5.35
CA LEU A 43 20.59 -5.83 6.50
C LEU A 43 20.22 -7.32 6.54
N GLU A 44 19.83 -7.89 5.41
CA GLU A 44 19.47 -9.30 5.31
C GLU A 44 20.64 -10.20 5.73
N ASN A 45 21.82 -9.97 5.19
CA ASN A 45 23.03 -10.74 5.52
C ASN A 45 23.35 -10.62 7.01
N PHE A 46 23.28 -9.40 7.56
CA PHE A 46 23.49 -9.17 8.98
C PHE A 46 22.47 -9.93 9.86
N LEU A 47 21.20 -9.89 9.52
CA LEU A 47 20.15 -10.57 10.30
C LEU A 47 20.22 -12.08 10.20
N LEU A 48 20.71 -12.64 9.10
CA LEU A 48 20.95 -14.08 8.95
C LEU A 48 22.07 -14.59 9.86
N GLU A 49 23.04 -13.74 10.18
CA GLU A 49 24.15 -14.06 11.10
C GLU A 49 23.81 -13.80 12.57
N PHE A 50 22.69 -13.08 12.83
CA PHE A 50 22.29 -12.76 14.20
C PHE A 50 21.84 -14.02 14.95
N SER A 51 22.47 -14.28 16.10
CA SER A 51 22.25 -15.49 16.91
C SER A 51 21.01 -15.46 17.80
N GLY A 52 20.43 -14.28 18.02
CA GLY A 52 19.23 -14.09 18.83
C GLY A 52 17.93 -14.32 18.07
N SER A 53 16.81 -14.18 18.75
CA SER A 53 15.48 -14.24 18.13
C SER A 53 15.14 -12.92 17.45
N ILE A 54 14.51 -13.00 16.26
CA ILE A 54 14.07 -11.82 15.52
C ILE A 54 12.56 -11.86 15.38
N VAL A 55 11.89 -10.76 15.72
CA VAL A 55 10.48 -10.50 15.40
C VAL A 55 10.43 -9.26 14.54
N PHE A 56 9.85 -9.36 13.35
CA PHE A 56 9.78 -8.22 12.45
C PHE A 56 8.40 -8.09 11.80
N ILE A 57 8.04 -6.85 11.48
CA ILE A 57 6.89 -6.49 10.66
C ILE A 57 7.46 -6.00 9.33
N SER A 58 6.96 -6.52 8.22
CA SER A 58 7.33 -6.02 6.89
C SER A 58 6.24 -6.28 5.86
N HIS A 59 6.15 -5.37 4.88
CA HIS A 59 5.35 -5.53 3.67
C HIS A 59 6.19 -6.02 2.48
N ASP A 60 7.50 -6.09 2.64
CA ASP A 60 8.43 -6.59 1.62
C ASP A 60 8.40 -8.13 1.58
N ARG A 61 7.76 -8.66 0.53
CA ARG A 61 7.61 -10.10 0.33
C ARG A 61 8.95 -10.81 0.12
N SER A 62 9.93 -10.13 -0.47
CA SER A 62 11.26 -10.70 -0.71
C SER A 62 11.99 -10.89 0.61
N PHE A 63 11.98 -9.83 1.43
CA PHE A 63 12.54 -9.87 2.78
C PHE A 63 11.87 -10.92 3.66
N ILE A 64 10.52 -10.98 3.69
CA ILE A 64 9.78 -11.99 4.46
C ILE A 64 10.16 -13.39 4.00
N ARG A 65 10.23 -13.65 2.69
CA ARG A 65 10.55 -14.97 2.12
C ARG A 65 11.94 -15.43 2.50
N LYS A 66 12.91 -14.51 2.57
CA LYS A 66 14.30 -14.80 2.92
C LYS A 66 14.52 -15.00 4.43
N MET A 67 13.80 -14.20 5.26
CA MET A 67 14.08 -14.13 6.69
C MET A 67 13.14 -14.95 7.56
N ALA A 68 11.86 -15.12 7.16
CA ALA A 68 10.87 -15.70 8.05
C ALA A 68 10.96 -17.23 8.10
N THR A 69 11.10 -17.76 9.30
CA THR A 69 10.96 -19.20 9.60
C THR A 69 9.57 -19.53 10.15
N ARG A 70 8.82 -18.53 10.56
CA ARG A 70 7.43 -18.60 11.05
C ARG A 70 6.72 -17.30 10.70
N ILE A 71 5.46 -17.38 10.31
CA ILE A 71 4.64 -16.21 10.04
C ILE A 71 3.48 -16.15 11.03
N VAL A 72 3.26 -14.96 11.57
CA VAL A 72 2.11 -14.66 12.43
C VAL A 72 1.24 -13.65 11.68
N ASP A 73 0.06 -14.07 11.31
CA ASP A 73 -0.92 -13.25 10.59
C ASP A 73 -1.91 -12.65 11.59
N LEU A 74 -2.05 -11.34 11.56
CA LEU A 74 -3.06 -10.62 12.34
C LEU A 74 -4.26 -10.36 11.44
N ASP A 75 -5.30 -11.18 11.55
CA ASP A 75 -6.53 -10.99 10.81
C ASP A 75 -7.71 -10.81 11.77
N ARG A 76 -8.49 -9.76 11.57
CA ARG A 76 -9.71 -9.46 12.33
C ARG A 76 -9.52 -9.50 13.86
N GLY A 77 -8.38 -9.00 14.33
CA GLY A 77 -8.04 -8.99 15.77
C GLY A 77 -7.62 -10.35 16.34
N LYS A 78 -7.43 -11.36 15.49
CA LYS A 78 -6.93 -12.68 15.88
C LYS A 78 -5.54 -12.89 15.30
N LEU A 79 -4.66 -13.44 16.12
CA LEU A 79 -3.33 -13.87 15.69
C LEU A 79 -3.38 -15.34 15.30
N VAL A 80 -2.99 -15.64 14.08
CA VAL A 80 -2.88 -17.01 13.58
C VAL A 80 -1.42 -17.27 13.21
N SER A 81 -0.83 -18.31 13.80
CA SER A 81 0.56 -18.68 13.54
C SER A 81 0.64 -19.77 12.48
N TYR A 82 1.43 -19.50 11.47
CA TYR A 82 1.73 -20.42 10.37
C TYR A 82 3.20 -20.85 10.48
N PRO A 83 3.49 -22.12 10.77
CA PRO A 83 4.85 -22.64 10.73
C PRO A 83 5.33 -22.74 9.28
N GLY A 84 6.63 -22.54 9.07
CA GLY A 84 7.25 -22.64 7.76
C GLY A 84 7.48 -21.29 7.07
N ASN A 85 7.81 -21.37 5.80
CA ASN A 85 8.16 -20.22 4.98
C ASN A 85 6.93 -19.45 4.44
N TYR A 86 7.19 -18.32 3.79
CA TYR A 86 6.16 -17.45 3.23
C TYR A 86 5.29 -18.12 2.16
N ASP A 87 5.84 -19.00 1.34
CA ASP A 87 5.09 -19.66 0.27
C ASP A 87 4.10 -20.69 0.84
N LEU A 88 4.49 -21.42 1.87
CA LEU A 88 3.58 -22.31 2.60
C LEU A 88 2.45 -21.53 3.31
N TYR A 89 2.78 -20.38 3.91
CA TYR A 89 1.78 -19.48 4.48
C TYR A 89 0.74 -19.05 3.43
N LEU A 90 1.19 -18.60 2.24
CA LEU A 90 0.28 -18.18 1.17
C LEU A 90 -0.67 -19.28 0.76
N THR A 91 -0.14 -20.48 0.52
CA THR A 91 -0.94 -21.65 0.12
C THR A 91 -1.96 -22.03 1.19
N THR A 92 -1.52 -22.08 2.45
CA THR A 92 -2.40 -22.42 3.58
C THR A 92 -3.48 -21.35 3.80
N LYS A 93 -3.11 -20.07 3.67
CA LYS A 93 -4.07 -18.98 3.80
C LYS A 93 -5.12 -19.00 2.68
N GLU A 94 -4.72 -19.26 1.44
CA GLU A 94 -5.65 -19.39 0.31
C GLU A 94 -6.64 -20.53 0.52
N GLU A 95 -6.15 -21.69 0.98
CA GLU A 95 -7.00 -22.83 1.31
C GLU A 95 -8.00 -22.51 2.44
N ASN A 96 -7.53 -21.87 3.52
CA ASN A 96 -8.38 -21.44 4.62
C ASN A 96 -9.47 -20.47 4.17
N LEU A 97 -9.13 -19.49 3.32
CA LEU A 97 -10.09 -18.54 2.76
C LEU A 97 -11.12 -19.25 1.86
N ARG A 98 -10.70 -20.26 1.09
CA ARG A 98 -11.61 -21.06 0.28
C ARG A 98 -12.59 -21.86 1.13
N VAL A 99 -12.10 -22.49 2.20
CA VAL A 99 -12.95 -23.23 3.15
C VAL A 99 -13.94 -22.28 3.85
N GLU A 100 -13.46 -21.10 4.29
CA GLU A 100 -14.32 -20.08 4.91
C GLU A 100 -15.41 -19.61 3.93
N ALA A 101 -15.08 -19.38 2.67
CA ALA A 101 -16.04 -18.98 1.65
C ALA A 101 -17.13 -20.03 1.44
N LEU A 102 -16.76 -21.32 1.37
CA LEU A 102 -17.72 -22.43 1.26
C LEU A 102 -18.65 -22.52 2.50
N GLN A 103 -18.08 -22.38 3.68
CA GLN A 103 -18.86 -22.39 4.93
C GLN A 103 -19.85 -21.20 4.97
N ASN A 104 -19.41 -20.03 4.53
CA ASN A 104 -20.25 -18.84 4.43
C ASN A 104 -21.39 -19.05 3.44
N GLU A 105 -21.13 -19.62 2.27
CA GLU A 105 -22.18 -19.93 1.29
C GLU A 105 -23.24 -20.91 1.85
N LEU A 106 -22.81 -21.96 2.53
CA LEU A 106 -23.71 -22.92 3.17
C LEU A 106 -24.56 -22.28 4.27
N PHE A 107 -23.93 -21.42 5.06
CA PHE A 107 -24.62 -20.67 6.10
C PHE A 107 -25.67 -19.71 5.51
N ASP A 108 -25.32 -18.97 4.45
CA ASP A 108 -26.22 -18.01 3.80
C ASP A 108 -27.41 -18.74 3.16
N LYS A 109 -27.19 -19.91 2.55
CA LYS A 109 -28.28 -20.78 2.09
C LYS A 109 -29.22 -21.22 3.22
N ARG A 110 -28.65 -21.58 4.36
CA ARG A 110 -29.44 -21.97 5.56
C ARG A 110 -30.23 -20.77 6.10
N LEU A 111 -29.59 -19.60 6.22
CA LEU A 111 -30.24 -18.37 6.67
C LEU A 111 -31.41 -18.01 5.74
N ALA A 112 -31.21 -18.03 4.43
CA ALA A 112 -32.24 -17.75 3.45
C ALA A 112 -33.43 -18.72 3.56
N GLN A 113 -33.19 -20.02 3.77
CA GLN A 113 -34.23 -20.99 3.95
C GLN A 113 -35.07 -20.71 5.22
N GLU A 114 -34.43 -20.36 6.34
CA GLU A 114 -35.13 -20.00 7.58
C GLU A 114 -35.91 -18.68 7.44
N GLU A 115 -35.41 -17.72 6.66
CA GLU A 115 -36.10 -16.47 6.36
C GLU A 115 -37.36 -16.68 5.49
N VAL A 116 -37.27 -17.54 4.48
CA VAL A 116 -38.43 -17.92 3.66
C VAL A 116 -39.48 -18.60 4.52
N TRP A 117 -39.09 -19.54 5.40
CA TRP A 117 -39.98 -20.22 6.28
C TRP A 117 -40.75 -19.27 7.22
N ILE A 118 -40.10 -18.26 7.79
CA ILE A 118 -40.77 -17.30 8.68
C ILE A 118 -41.75 -16.39 7.92
N ARG A 119 -41.45 -16.05 6.65
CA ARG A 119 -42.34 -15.24 5.79
C ARG A 119 -43.59 -15.98 5.33
N GLN A 120 -43.52 -17.29 5.18
CA GLN A 120 -44.67 -18.13 4.75
C GLN A 120 -45.75 -18.28 5.83
N GLY A 121 -45.57 -17.72 7.03
CA GLY A 121 -46.54 -17.62 8.07
C GLY A 121 -46.66 -18.88 8.93
N ILE A 122 -46.74 -18.66 10.24
CA ILE A 122 -46.86 -19.71 11.27
C ILE A 122 -48.30 -20.15 11.34
N LYS A 123 -48.73 -21.10 10.51
CA LYS A 123 -49.98 -21.81 10.73
C LYS A 123 -49.76 -23.00 11.66
N ALA A 124 -50.29 -22.88 12.91
CA ALA A 124 -50.42 -23.89 13.95
C ALA A 124 -49.18 -24.31 14.79
N ARG A 125 -49.33 -24.17 16.11
CA ARG A 125 -48.50 -24.57 17.28
C ARG A 125 -47.44 -23.55 17.73
N ARG A 126 -47.88 -22.62 18.60
CA ARG A 126 -47.07 -21.54 19.19
C ARG A 126 -45.76 -22.00 19.85
N THR A 127 -45.75 -23.03 20.63
CA THR A 127 -44.63 -23.42 21.50
C THR A 127 -43.42 -24.02 20.73
N ARG A 128 -43.68 -24.74 19.64
CA ARG A 128 -42.61 -25.36 18.83
C ARG A 128 -41.88 -24.37 17.91
N ASN A 129 -42.49 -23.22 17.69
CA ASN A 129 -41.96 -22.18 16.77
C ASN A 129 -41.07 -21.16 17.46
N GLU A 130 -41.21 -20.94 18.78
CA GLU A 130 -40.38 -19.97 19.52
C GLU A 130 -38.89 -20.35 19.53
N GLY A 131 -38.56 -21.62 19.62
CA GLY A 131 -37.18 -22.11 19.53
C GLY A 131 -36.57 -21.83 18.18
N ARG A 132 -37.32 -22.02 17.09
CA ARG A 132 -36.84 -21.76 15.71
C ARG A 132 -36.69 -20.26 15.41
N VAL A 133 -37.59 -19.44 15.96
CA VAL A 133 -37.48 -17.97 15.90
C VAL A 133 -36.26 -17.48 16.66
N ARG A 134 -35.96 -18.04 17.84
CA ARG A 134 -34.71 -17.71 18.57
C ARG A 134 -33.47 -18.12 17.78
N ALA A 135 -33.49 -19.33 17.17
CA ALA A 135 -32.38 -19.79 16.32
C ALA A 135 -32.17 -18.87 15.10
N LEU A 136 -33.24 -18.39 14.45
CA LEU A 136 -33.11 -17.43 13.34
C LEU A 136 -32.55 -16.09 13.80
N LYS A 137 -32.94 -15.58 14.97
CA LYS A 137 -32.35 -14.36 15.53
C LYS A 137 -30.86 -14.55 15.78
N ALA A 138 -30.43 -15.68 16.34
CA ALA A 138 -29.02 -15.99 16.53
C ALA A 138 -28.25 -16.04 15.19
N LEU A 139 -28.81 -16.69 14.16
CA LEU A 139 -28.23 -16.73 12.82
C LEU A 139 -28.09 -15.33 12.21
N ARG A 140 -29.05 -14.43 12.41
CA ARG A 140 -28.97 -13.04 11.93
C ARG A 140 -27.88 -12.25 12.62
N GLU A 141 -27.73 -12.40 13.94
CA GLU A 141 -26.64 -11.75 14.67
C GLU A 141 -25.28 -12.29 14.25
N GLU A 142 -25.16 -13.60 14.02
CA GLU A 142 -23.95 -14.21 13.47
C GLU A 142 -23.63 -13.70 12.06
N SER A 143 -24.64 -13.56 11.18
CA SER A 143 -24.48 -12.99 9.84
C SER A 143 -23.99 -11.54 9.89
N LYS A 144 -24.54 -10.70 10.79
CA LYS A 144 -24.10 -9.30 10.97
C LYS A 144 -22.67 -9.19 11.52
N ALA A 145 -22.26 -10.13 12.37
CA ALA A 145 -20.91 -10.16 12.93
C ALA A 145 -19.85 -10.58 11.89
N ARG A 146 -20.26 -11.14 10.75
CA ARG A 146 -19.37 -11.47 9.65
C ARG A 146 -18.93 -10.20 8.93
N ARG A 147 -17.64 -9.99 8.84
CA ARG A 147 -17.08 -8.93 7.99
C ARG A 147 -17.08 -9.43 6.55
N SER A 148 -17.56 -8.58 5.63
CA SER A 148 -17.34 -8.79 4.20
C SER A 148 -15.85 -8.80 3.90
N GLN A 149 -15.41 -9.67 2.99
CA GLN A 149 -14.05 -9.58 2.44
C GLN A 149 -13.86 -8.19 1.83
N GLN A 150 -12.72 -7.56 2.11
CA GLN A 150 -12.34 -6.33 1.42
C GLN A 150 -12.32 -6.60 -0.09
N GLY A 151 -13.09 -5.83 -0.84
CA GLY A 151 -13.12 -5.93 -2.30
C GLY A 151 -11.74 -5.63 -2.90
N LYS A 152 -11.55 -5.99 -4.17
CA LYS A 152 -10.39 -5.54 -4.93
C LYS A 152 -10.63 -4.10 -5.39
N VAL A 153 -9.61 -3.26 -5.27
CA VAL A 153 -9.64 -1.90 -5.83
C VAL A 153 -9.89 -2.00 -7.33
N SER A 154 -10.95 -1.38 -7.81
CA SER A 154 -11.29 -1.28 -9.24
C SER A 154 -11.01 0.14 -9.69
N MET A 155 -9.85 0.36 -10.34
CA MET A 155 -9.53 1.65 -10.94
C MET A 155 -9.83 1.62 -12.43
N ALA A 156 -10.69 2.52 -12.90
CA ALA A 156 -10.82 2.85 -14.31
C ALA A 156 -9.74 3.89 -14.64
N THR A 157 -8.74 3.50 -15.43
CA THR A 157 -7.76 4.43 -15.99
C THR A 157 -8.34 5.11 -17.23
N GLN A 158 -8.14 6.41 -17.27
CA GLN A 158 -8.57 7.24 -18.41
C GLN A 158 -7.53 7.20 -19.52
N ASP A 159 -8.00 7.14 -20.77
CA ASP A 159 -7.21 7.62 -21.90
C ASP A 159 -7.20 9.14 -21.85
N ALA A 160 -6.04 9.71 -21.46
CA ALA A 160 -5.85 11.15 -21.48
C ALA A 160 -6.07 11.69 -22.92
N SER A 161 -6.74 12.83 -23.01
CA SER A 161 -6.92 13.56 -24.28
C SER A 161 -5.57 13.66 -25.02
N ARG A 162 -5.58 13.49 -26.35
CA ARG A 162 -4.42 13.43 -27.22
C ARG A 162 -3.49 14.65 -27.04
N SER A 163 -2.54 14.58 -26.15
CA SER A 163 -1.34 15.42 -26.14
C SER A 163 -0.32 14.86 -27.14
N GLY A 164 0.69 15.63 -27.53
CA GLY A 164 1.78 15.18 -28.39
C GLY A 164 2.41 13.87 -27.91
N LYS A 165 3.20 13.22 -28.77
CA LYS A 165 3.90 11.97 -28.42
C LYS A 165 4.96 12.20 -27.35
N ASP A 166 5.61 13.37 -27.34
CA ASP A 166 6.70 13.72 -26.46
C ASP A 166 6.14 14.34 -25.19
N VAL A 167 6.55 13.80 -24.04
CA VAL A 167 6.14 14.24 -22.70
C VAL A 167 7.20 15.16 -22.13
N PHE A 168 8.47 14.74 -22.11
CA PHE A 168 9.61 15.56 -21.73
C PHE A 168 10.77 15.31 -22.69
N GLU A 169 11.34 16.40 -23.23
CA GLU A 169 12.61 16.39 -23.93
C GLU A 169 13.63 17.12 -23.06
N ILE A 170 14.62 16.39 -22.59
CA ILE A 170 15.62 16.84 -21.63
C ILE A 170 16.97 16.86 -22.36
N GLU A 171 17.63 18.01 -22.37
CA GLU A 171 18.91 18.19 -23.01
C GLU A 171 19.92 18.83 -22.03
N HIS A 172 21.02 18.15 -21.79
CA HIS A 172 22.16 18.63 -20.98
C HIS A 172 21.77 19.11 -19.57
N LEU A 173 20.78 18.46 -18.95
CA LEU A 173 20.30 18.81 -17.63
C LEU A 173 21.40 18.64 -16.59
N SER A 174 21.71 19.71 -15.87
CA SER A 174 22.70 19.72 -14.81
C SER A 174 22.15 20.45 -13.59
N VAL A 175 22.29 19.84 -12.40
CA VAL A 175 21.80 20.39 -11.12
C VAL A 175 22.93 20.38 -10.11
N LYS A 176 23.22 21.54 -9.51
CA LYS A 176 24.20 21.69 -8.43
C LYS A 176 23.60 22.53 -7.29
N PHE A 177 24.05 22.30 -6.08
CA PHE A 177 23.70 23.12 -4.92
C PHE A 177 24.95 23.84 -4.39
N GLY A 178 24.94 25.16 -4.47
CA GLY A 178 26.07 26.00 -4.08
C GLY A 178 27.32 25.70 -4.92
N ASP A 179 28.48 25.71 -4.29
CA ASP A 179 29.80 25.47 -4.95
C ASP A 179 30.20 23.98 -5.00
N ASN A 180 29.28 23.07 -4.62
CA ASN A 180 29.54 21.64 -4.63
C ASN A 180 29.56 21.05 -6.06
N ALA A 181 30.09 19.84 -6.20
CA ALA A 181 30.01 19.09 -7.43
C ALA A 181 28.55 18.91 -7.85
N PRO A 182 28.23 18.90 -9.15
CA PRO A 182 26.87 18.71 -9.63
C PRO A 182 26.33 17.33 -9.19
N ILE A 183 25.12 17.30 -8.66
CA ILE A 183 24.41 16.06 -8.33
C ILE A 183 23.92 15.37 -9.60
N ILE A 184 23.48 16.16 -10.57
CA ILE A 184 23.13 15.71 -11.91
C ILE A 184 24.07 16.43 -12.89
N ASN A 185 24.74 15.68 -13.74
CA ASN A 185 25.68 16.20 -14.67
C ASN A 185 25.37 15.73 -16.09
N ASP A 186 25.05 16.66 -16.97
CA ASP A 186 24.88 16.44 -18.43
C ASP A 186 23.86 15.30 -18.76
N PHE A 187 22.73 15.29 -18.10
CA PHE A 187 21.69 14.28 -18.32
C PHE A 187 20.79 14.67 -19.50
N SER A 188 20.67 13.80 -20.48
CA SER A 188 19.79 13.99 -21.64
C SER A 188 18.89 12.75 -21.81
N ALA A 189 17.60 12.99 -22.02
CA ALA A 189 16.62 11.92 -22.21
C ALA A 189 15.38 12.43 -22.94
N LEU A 190 14.72 11.53 -23.65
CA LEU A 190 13.41 11.76 -24.24
C LEU A 190 12.39 10.83 -23.54
N VAL A 191 11.33 11.41 -22.98
CA VAL A 191 10.23 10.68 -22.36
C VAL A 191 9.02 10.79 -23.26
N MET A 192 8.52 9.67 -23.72
CA MET A 192 7.38 9.59 -24.61
C MET A 192 6.11 9.15 -23.88
N ARG A 193 4.97 9.42 -24.47
CA ARG A 193 3.68 8.97 -23.93
C ARG A 193 3.60 7.44 -23.89
N GLY A 194 3.28 6.90 -22.72
CA GLY A 194 3.19 5.47 -22.49
C GLY A 194 4.45 4.86 -21.87
N ASP A 195 5.55 5.61 -21.80
CA ASP A 195 6.75 5.14 -21.14
C ASP A 195 6.51 4.91 -19.63
N ARG A 196 7.15 3.87 -19.10
CA ARG A 196 7.18 3.55 -17.68
C ARG A 196 8.62 3.46 -17.23
N ILE A 197 9.13 4.54 -16.65
CA ILE A 197 10.54 4.71 -16.33
C ILE A 197 10.76 4.48 -14.83
N GLY A 198 11.60 3.51 -14.46
CA GLY A 198 12.08 3.30 -13.10
C GLY A 198 13.41 4.00 -12.86
N LEU A 199 13.49 4.86 -11.84
CA LEU A 199 14.74 5.46 -11.40
C LEU A 199 15.33 4.62 -10.26
N VAL A 200 16.49 4.00 -10.52
CA VAL A 200 17.21 3.14 -9.57
C VAL A 200 18.51 3.80 -9.16
N GLY A 201 18.90 3.64 -7.92
CA GLY A 201 20.16 4.16 -7.36
C GLY A 201 20.07 4.34 -5.85
N ASP A 202 21.20 4.60 -5.21
CA ASP A 202 21.34 4.72 -3.76
C ASP A 202 20.55 5.89 -3.17
N ASN A 203 20.33 5.84 -1.86
CA ASN A 203 19.71 6.95 -1.16
C ASN A 203 20.61 8.17 -1.14
N GLY A 204 20.03 9.32 -1.51
CA GLY A 204 20.77 10.58 -1.59
C GLY A 204 21.48 10.85 -2.92
N VAL A 205 21.45 9.92 -3.89
CA VAL A 205 22.10 10.08 -5.20
C VAL A 205 21.46 11.16 -6.09
N GLY A 206 20.28 11.66 -5.73
CA GLY A 206 19.62 12.75 -6.47
C GLY A 206 18.37 12.34 -7.26
N LYS A 207 17.77 11.16 -7.03
CA LYS A 207 16.54 10.73 -7.73
C LYS A 207 15.40 11.74 -7.61
N THR A 208 15.11 12.20 -6.40
CA THR A 208 14.08 13.23 -6.14
C THR A 208 14.47 14.58 -6.73
N THR A 209 15.76 14.91 -6.72
CA THR A 209 16.32 16.13 -7.34
C THR A 209 16.06 16.13 -8.84
N LEU A 210 16.27 15.00 -9.51
CA LEU A 210 15.98 14.84 -10.94
C LEU A 210 14.50 15.09 -11.25
N ILE A 211 13.60 14.47 -10.50
CA ILE A 211 12.16 14.66 -10.69
C ILE A 211 11.78 16.13 -10.51
N LYS A 212 12.25 16.76 -9.43
CA LYS A 212 11.96 18.18 -9.15
C LYS A 212 12.52 19.12 -10.21
N ALA A 213 13.71 18.83 -10.76
CA ALA A 213 14.30 19.61 -11.86
C ALA A 213 13.48 19.47 -13.15
N ILE A 214 13.06 18.26 -13.51
CA ILE A 214 12.19 18.02 -14.69
C ILE A 214 10.85 18.75 -14.55
N LEU A 215 10.31 18.84 -13.33
CA LEU A 215 9.07 19.56 -13.01
C LEU A 215 9.25 21.08 -12.91
N GLY A 216 10.47 21.60 -13.13
CA GLY A 216 10.76 23.04 -13.02
C GLY A 216 10.72 23.60 -11.60
N GLN A 217 10.78 22.74 -10.58
CA GLN A 217 10.76 23.13 -9.16
C GLN A 217 12.16 23.46 -8.62
N LEU A 218 13.21 23.22 -9.41
CA LEU A 218 14.61 23.51 -9.06
C LEU A 218 15.29 24.21 -10.22
N GLU A 219 16.19 25.15 -9.90
CA GLU A 219 17.08 25.74 -10.89
C GLU A 219 18.04 24.69 -11.45
N HIS A 220 18.19 24.69 -12.76
CA HIS A 220 19.03 23.72 -13.48
C HIS A 220 19.69 24.35 -14.69
N GLY A 221 20.83 23.80 -15.10
CA GLY A 221 21.43 24.04 -16.43
C GLY A 221 20.81 23.11 -17.46
N GLY A 222 21.02 23.43 -18.73
CA GLY A 222 20.40 22.69 -19.83
C GLY A 222 18.96 23.09 -20.12
N THR A 223 18.24 22.27 -20.89
CA THR A 223 16.87 22.56 -21.34
C THR A 223 15.95 21.42 -21.02
N VAL A 224 14.79 21.74 -20.46
CA VAL A 224 13.67 20.80 -20.27
C VAL A 224 12.47 21.36 -21.01
N LYS A 225 12.07 20.69 -22.09
CA LYS A 225 10.85 21.02 -22.85
C LYS A 225 9.73 20.08 -22.42
N THR A 226 8.61 20.64 -22.07
CA THR A 226 7.38 19.89 -21.74
C THR A 226 6.47 19.80 -22.95
N GLY A 227 5.85 18.65 -23.14
CA GLY A 227 4.86 18.46 -24.17
C GLY A 227 3.61 19.34 -23.99
N THR A 228 2.87 19.51 -25.05
CA THR A 228 1.63 20.31 -25.04
C THR A 228 0.51 19.58 -24.27
N GLN A 229 -0.29 20.33 -23.52
CA GLN A 229 -1.45 19.81 -22.74
C GLN A 229 -1.06 18.67 -21.78
N LEU A 230 0.05 18.85 -21.06
CA LEU A 230 0.51 17.90 -20.06
C LEU A 230 -0.11 18.21 -18.70
N GLU A 231 -0.89 17.28 -18.16
CA GLU A 231 -1.34 17.30 -16.78
C GLU A 231 -0.38 16.42 -15.96
N VAL A 232 0.32 17.02 -15.01
CA VAL A 232 1.31 16.33 -14.18
C VAL A 232 0.72 16.13 -12.78
N ALA A 233 0.59 14.87 -12.37
CA ALA A 233 0.30 14.51 -10.98
C ALA A 233 1.61 14.06 -10.30
N TYR A 234 2.00 14.73 -9.23
CA TYR A 234 3.17 14.36 -8.43
C TYR A 234 2.72 13.76 -7.10
N PHE A 235 2.98 12.48 -6.92
CA PHE A 235 2.71 11.78 -5.67
C PHE A 235 3.98 11.78 -4.81
N ASP A 236 3.99 12.64 -3.78
CA ASP A 236 5.12 12.81 -2.88
C ASP A 236 5.16 11.75 -1.78
N GLN A 237 6.37 11.35 -1.41
CA GLN A 237 6.62 10.40 -0.32
C GLN A 237 6.11 10.89 1.05
N HIS A 238 6.14 12.20 1.28
CA HIS A 238 5.78 12.83 2.55
C HIS A 238 4.29 13.21 2.66
N ARG A 239 3.48 12.96 1.61
CA ARG A 239 2.04 13.27 1.60
C ARG A 239 1.72 14.74 1.96
N ILE A 240 2.62 15.67 1.64
CA ILE A 240 2.54 17.10 1.99
C ILE A 240 1.25 17.76 1.47
N GLN A 241 0.63 17.16 0.44
CA GLN A 241 -0.57 17.70 -0.20
C GLN A 241 -1.86 17.35 0.55
N LEU A 242 -1.81 16.52 1.61
CA LEU A 242 -2.99 16.16 2.38
C LEU A 242 -3.12 17.04 3.61
N ASP A 243 -4.31 17.63 3.79
CA ASP A 243 -4.70 18.26 5.05
C ASP A 243 -5.13 17.17 6.03
N LEU A 244 -4.32 16.95 7.07
CA LEU A 244 -4.54 15.90 8.06
C LEU A 244 -5.73 16.20 9.01
N ASP A 245 -6.16 17.45 9.10
CA ASP A 245 -7.29 17.87 9.91
C ASP A 245 -8.62 17.82 9.14
N ALA A 246 -8.57 17.69 7.81
CA ALA A 246 -9.71 17.57 6.94
C ALA A 246 -10.15 16.11 6.71
N THR A 247 -11.40 15.92 6.28
CA THR A 247 -11.89 14.57 5.92
C THR A 247 -11.27 14.08 4.62
N VAL A 248 -11.31 12.76 4.37
CA VAL A 248 -10.87 12.18 3.09
C VAL A 248 -11.68 12.77 1.92
N GLN A 249 -12.97 13.00 2.13
CA GLN A 249 -13.85 13.62 1.14
C GLN A 249 -13.38 15.04 0.79
N ASP A 250 -13.05 15.85 1.79
CA ASP A 250 -12.59 17.23 1.59
C ASP A 250 -11.24 17.26 0.87
N ASN A 251 -10.32 16.37 1.24
CA ASN A 251 -9.01 16.25 0.59
C ASN A 251 -9.11 15.84 -0.88
N VAL A 252 -10.13 15.05 -1.27
CA VAL A 252 -10.27 14.54 -2.64
C VAL A 252 -11.06 15.49 -3.52
N ALA A 253 -12.03 16.20 -2.95
CA ALA A 253 -13.00 16.97 -3.70
C ALA A 253 -12.99 18.49 -3.36
N ASP A 254 -12.03 18.98 -2.58
CA ASP A 254 -11.96 20.38 -2.14
C ASP A 254 -13.30 20.88 -1.56
N GLY A 255 -13.94 20.06 -0.73
CA GLY A 255 -15.24 20.35 -0.11
C GLY A 255 -16.46 20.20 -1.04
N LYS A 256 -16.28 19.75 -2.28
CA LYS A 256 -17.40 19.49 -3.21
C LYS A 256 -17.97 18.09 -2.97
N GLN A 257 -19.26 17.92 -3.29
CA GLN A 257 -19.93 16.62 -3.20
C GLN A 257 -19.72 15.77 -4.46
N GLU A 258 -19.36 16.40 -5.56
CA GLU A 258 -19.21 15.78 -6.86
C GLU A 258 -17.83 16.05 -7.45
N ILE A 259 -17.29 15.05 -8.11
CA ILE A 259 -16.06 15.12 -8.88
C ILE A 259 -16.34 14.78 -10.34
N THR A 260 -15.65 15.45 -11.24
CA THR A 260 -15.72 15.13 -12.67
C THR A 260 -14.51 14.31 -13.06
N GLN A 261 -14.75 13.06 -13.47
CA GLN A 261 -13.74 12.16 -13.98
C GLN A 261 -14.17 11.65 -15.35
N ASN A 262 -13.32 11.76 -16.36
CA ASN A 262 -13.61 11.30 -17.73
C ASN A 262 -14.82 12.02 -18.38
N GLY A 263 -15.05 13.28 -18.03
CA GLY A 263 -16.23 14.01 -18.49
C GLY A 263 -17.56 13.55 -17.86
N GLN A 264 -17.49 12.61 -16.92
CA GLN A 264 -18.66 12.17 -16.14
C GLN A 264 -18.57 12.70 -14.72
N THR A 265 -19.66 13.28 -14.27
CA THR A 265 -19.79 13.73 -12.88
C THR A 265 -20.31 12.59 -12.03
N ARG A 266 -19.63 12.32 -10.92
CA ARG A 266 -20.05 11.30 -9.95
C ARG A 266 -19.86 11.80 -8.53
N HIS A 267 -20.64 11.26 -7.61
CA HIS A 267 -20.54 11.61 -6.20
C HIS A 267 -19.21 11.14 -5.61
N VAL A 268 -18.55 11.99 -4.81
CA VAL A 268 -17.22 11.70 -4.25
C VAL A 268 -17.17 10.43 -3.40
N LEU A 269 -18.24 10.13 -2.64
CA LEU A 269 -18.30 8.87 -1.85
C LEU A 269 -18.30 7.64 -2.76
N SER A 270 -18.97 7.70 -3.92
CA SER A 270 -18.94 6.60 -4.88
C SER A 270 -17.55 6.43 -5.52
N TYR A 271 -16.81 7.51 -5.68
CA TYR A 271 -15.41 7.46 -6.11
C TYR A 271 -14.50 6.85 -5.03
N LEU A 272 -14.68 7.26 -3.77
CA LEU A 272 -13.90 6.74 -2.64
C LEU A 272 -14.14 5.24 -2.40
N GLN A 273 -15.35 4.74 -2.67
CA GLN A 273 -15.63 3.29 -2.59
C GLN A 273 -14.76 2.46 -3.54
N ASP A 274 -14.35 3.01 -4.69
CA ASP A 274 -13.40 2.31 -5.59
C ASP A 274 -12.03 2.09 -4.92
N PHE A 275 -11.69 2.90 -3.92
CA PHE A 275 -10.47 2.81 -3.12
C PHE A 275 -10.69 2.11 -1.77
N LEU A 276 -11.86 1.51 -1.55
CA LEU A 276 -12.21 0.75 -0.34
C LEU A 276 -12.36 1.60 0.94
N PHE A 277 -12.70 2.88 0.79
CA PHE A 277 -13.11 3.75 1.89
C PHE A 277 -14.58 3.54 2.27
#